data_6b780e5c0ca47aab3f004b011ff1800a
#
_entry.id   6b780e5c0ca47aab3f004b011ff1800a
#
_cell.length_a   1.000
_cell.length_b   1.000
_cell.length_c   1.000
_cell.angle_alpha   90.00
_cell.angle_beta   90.00
_cell.angle_gamma   90.00
#
_symmetry.space_group_name_H-M   'P 1'
#
loop_
_entity.id
_entity.type
_entity.pdbx_description
1 polymer ?
#
loop_
_entity_poly.entity_id
_entity_poly.type
_entity_poly.pdbx_seq_one_letter_code
_entity_poly.pdbx_strand_id
1 'polypeptide(L)'
;MNEQIKPKSGLSRRKRGIPHVPPPSQKELPLLTLPSHGGSIVHAEKLFGEPKQGWLDLSTAINPNAYPVPDILDSVWQKLPDNDLESAAADEALKFFKAEKKESLALAPGTQSIIQWLPWLRKPGTVGVIGPTYSEHARAWQAAGHEVTVIPDLPDRGHFSVIVVTNPNNPDGKRRSRRDLLRLAEGQAQTGGLLVVDEAFAEVAPDLSIANEGGRKGLCVLRSFGKFFGLAGLRLGFALAPVSYTHLTLPTILRV
;
A
#
# COMPACT_ATOMS: atom_id res chain seq x y z
N MET A 1 -48.35 43.66 27.88
CA MET A 1 -47.01 44.10 28.31
C MET A 1 -46.01 43.14 27.76
N ASN A 2 -45.42 43.54 26.63
CA ASN A 2 -44.40 42.73 25.92
C ASN A 2 -43.03 43.27 26.31
N GLU A 3 -42.25 42.51 27.05
CA GLU A 3 -40.82 42.78 27.26
C GLU A 3 -40.01 42.02 26.24
N GLN A 4 -39.44 42.77 25.30
CA GLN A 4 -38.48 42.29 24.32
C GLN A 4 -37.10 42.11 24.99
N ILE A 5 -36.59 40.89 25.01
CA ILE A 5 -35.22 40.57 25.41
C ILE A 5 -34.30 40.80 24.22
N LYS A 6 -33.45 41.82 24.28
CA LYS A 6 -32.36 42.08 23.30
C LYS A 6 -31.23 41.09 23.46
N PRO A 7 -30.66 40.54 22.37
CA PRO A 7 -29.48 39.68 22.46
C PRO A 7 -28.22 40.54 22.71
N LYS A 8 -27.40 40.11 23.67
CA LYS A 8 -26.07 40.68 23.93
C LYS A 8 -25.12 40.34 22.80
N SER A 9 -24.62 41.38 22.15
CA SER A 9 -23.57 41.35 21.14
C SER A 9 -22.20 41.05 21.76
N GLY A 10 -21.37 40.25 21.03
CA GLY A 10 -19.94 40.47 21.01
C GLY A 10 -19.06 39.54 21.82
N LEU A 11 -18.85 38.30 21.30
CA LEU A 11 -17.59 37.58 21.53
C LEU A 11 -16.77 37.62 20.24
N SER A 12 -15.86 38.61 20.21
CA SER A 12 -14.84 38.75 19.20
C SER A 12 -13.90 37.52 19.25
N ARG A 13 -14.04 36.58 18.32
CA ARG A 13 -13.07 35.52 18.10
C ARG A 13 -11.78 36.15 17.54
N ARG A 14 -10.80 36.41 18.42
CA ARG A 14 -9.42 36.69 17.97
C ARG A 14 -8.94 35.48 17.20
N LYS A 15 -8.85 35.60 15.87
CA LYS A 15 -8.09 34.70 15.01
C LYS A 15 -6.64 34.79 15.48
N ARG A 16 -6.15 33.80 16.22
CA ARG A 16 -4.71 33.61 16.41
C ARG A 16 -4.16 33.22 15.04
N GLY A 17 -3.52 34.18 14.36
CA GLY A 17 -2.75 33.89 13.16
C GLY A 17 -1.67 32.88 13.52
N ILE A 18 -1.56 31.84 12.74
CA ILE A 18 -0.41 30.92 12.77
C ILE A 18 0.81 31.80 12.50
N PRO A 19 1.85 31.85 13.36
CA PRO A 19 3.03 32.64 13.08
C PRO A 19 3.66 32.12 11.78
N HIS A 20 3.80 33.02 10.81
CA HIS A 20 4.53 32.76 9.58
C HIS A 20 6.00 32.58 9.95
N VAL A 21 6.46 31.33 10.02
CA VAL A 21 7.90 31.02 10.09
C VAL A 21 8.42 31.17 8.67
N PRO A 22 9.31 32.13 8.37
CA PRO A 22 9.91 32.21 7.05
C PRO A 22 10.68 30.92 6.77
N PRO A 23 10.68 30.45 5.50
CA PRO A 23 11.49 29.30 5.16
C PRO A 23 12.96 29.60 5.50
N PRO A 24 13.72 28.60 6.00
CA PRO A 24 15.14 28.80 6.27
C PRO A 24 15.82 29.30 5.01
N SER A 25 16.69 30.33 5.16
CA SER A 25 17.48 30.85 4.05
C SER A 25 18.13 29.70 3.31
N GLN A 26 18.03 29.68 1.98
CA GLN A 26 18.69 28.72 1.11
C GLN A 26 20.23 28.88 1.21
N LYS A 27 20.81 28.57 2.35
CA LYS A 27 22.18 28.11 2.41
C LYS A 27 22.16 26.77 1.70
N GLU A 28 22.91 26.65 0.63
CA GLU A 28 23.14 25.46 -0.16
C GLU A 28 23.22 24.26 0.80
N LEU A 29 22.09 23.55 0.95
CA LEU A 29 22.12 22.24 1.58
C LEU A 29 23.05 21.43 0.68
N PRO A 30 24.13 20.80 1.22
CA PRO A 30 24.90 19.87 0.42
C PRO A 30 23.90 18.93 -0.24
N LEU A 31 24.14 18.52 -1.48
CA LEU A 31 23.35 17.54 -2.24
C LEU A 31 23.34 16.22 -1.46
N LEU A 32 22.74 16.24 -0.29
CA LEU A 32 22.41 15.09 0.51
C LEU A 32 21.32 14.39 -0.27
N THR A 33 21.64 13.22 -0.78
CA THR A 33 20.68 12.33 -1.41
C THR A 33 19.49 12.18 -0.47
N LEU A 34 18.39 12.86 -0.79
CA LEU A 34 17.15 12.74 -0.06
C LEU A 34 16.79 11.25 -0.02
N PRO A 35 16.37 10.72 1.14
CA PRO A 35 15.99 9.32 1.23
C PRO A 35 14.87 9.06 0.20
N SER A 36 14.98 7.95 -0.52
CA SER A 36 14.01 7.56 -1.54
C SER A 36 12.62 7.25 -0.97
N HIS A 37 12.53 7.06 0.35
CA HIS A 37 11.32 6.71 1.07
C HIS A 37 11.21 7.51 2.37
N GLY A 38 9.95 7.73 2.82
CA GLY A 38 9.66 8.32 4.13
C GLY A 38 10.01 7.39 5.31
N GLY A 39 9.85 7.90 6.54
CA GLY A 39 10.03 7.12 7.78
C GLY A 39 11.44 7.16 8.37
N SER A 40 12.34 7.98 7.83
CA SER A 40 13.70 8.11 8.35
C SER A 40 13.85 9.30 9.31
N ILE A 41 13.19 9.22 10.48
CA ILE A 41 13.29 10.26 11.53
C ILE A 41 14.75 10.46 11.94
N VAL A 42 15.51 9.38 12.13
CA VAL A 42 16.95 9.46 12.48
C VAL A 42 17.76 10.26 11.45
N HIS A 43 17.41 10.17 10.18
CA HIS A 43 18.07 10.98 9.15
C HIS A 43 17.65 12.46 9.24
N ALA A 44 16.38 12.72 9.51
CA ALA A 44 15.89 14.07 9.73
C ALA A 44 16.55 14.71 10.96
N GLU A 45 16.70 13.98 12.06
CA GLU A 45 17.40 14.43 13.28
C GLU A 45 18.87 14.79 13.02
N LYS A 46 19.56 13.99 12.21
CA LYS A 46 20.95 14.29 11.81
C LYS A 46 21.07 15.57 11.01
N LEU A 47 20.06 15.90 10.17
CA LEU A 47 20.08 17.08 9.32
C LEU A 47 19.58 18.34 10.02
N PHE A 48 18.56 18.21 10.86
CA PHE A 48 17.79 19.34 11.39
C PHE A 48 17.81 19.43 12.92
N GLY A 49 18.44 18.48 13.59
CA GLY A 49 18.44 18.36 15.05
C GLY A 49 17.13 17.80 15.62
N GLU A 50 17.11 17.51 16.91
CA GLU A 50 15.93 17.01 17.61
C GLU A 50 15.04 18.19 18.05
N PRO A 51 13.77 18.28 17.58
CA PRO A 51 12.87 19.36 17.97
C PRO A 51 12.35 19.14 19.40
N LYS A 52 12.18 20.22 20.17
CA LYS A 52 11.70 20.15 21.58
C LYS A 52 10.36 19.43 21.76
N GLN A 53 9.52 19.40 20.73
CA GLN A 53 8.19 18.76 20.76
C GLN A 53 8.17 17.39 20.10
N GLY A 54 9.33 16.84 19.72
CA GLY A 54 9.42 15.61 18.92
C GLY A 54 9.08 15.82 17.45
N TRP A 55 9.29 14.80 16.64
CA TRP A 55 8.97 14.78 15.21
C TRP A 55 7.52 14.33 14.98
N LEU A 56 6.81 15.01 14.06
CA LEU A 56 5.58 14.52 13.47
C LEU A 56 5.90 13.95 12.09
N ASP A 57 5.96 12.62 11.99
CA ASP A 57 6.21 11.95 10.70
C ASP A 57 4.92 11.79 9.89
N LEU A 58 4.79 12.56 8.81
CA LEU A 58 3.72 12.47 7.84
C LEU A 58 4.16 11.83 6.51
N SER A 59 5.39 11.29 6.45
CA SER A 59 6.01 10.82 5.22
C SER A 59 5.69 9.36 4.86
N THR A 60 5.17 8.58 5.82
CA THR A 60 4.99 7.12 5.67
C THR A 60 3.57 6.69 5.32
N ALA A 61 2.58 7.55 5.54
CA ALA A 61 1.15 7.23 5.48
C ALA A 61 0.77 5.99 6.34
N ILE A 62 1.49 5.77 7.45
CA ILE A 62 1.17 4.76 8.46
C ILE A 62 0.23 5.38 9.50
N ASN A 63 -0.84 4.67 9.85
CA ASN A 63 -1.74 5.11 10.90
C ASN A 63 -1.00 5.21 12.24
N PRO A 64 -0.95 6.40 12.89
CA PRO A 64 -0.29 6.56 14.18
C PRO A 64 -1.03 5.85 15.32
N ASN A 65 -2.31 5.52 15.14
CA ASN A 65 -3.10 4.74 16.09
C ASN A 65 -3.07 3.27 15.66
N ALA A 66 -2.01 2.56 16.08
CA ALA A 66 -1.85 1.17 15.73
C ALA A 66 -2.98 0.29 16.31
N TYR A 67 -3.38 -0.72 15.55
CA TYR A 67 -4.28 -1.76 16.03
C TYR A 67 -3.64 -2.46 17.24
N PRO A 68 -4.37 -2.67 18.34
CA PRO A 68 -3.83 -3.30 19.53
C PRO A 68 -3.41 -4.75 19.24
N VAL A 69 -2.15 -5.05 19.53
CA VAL A 69 -1.59 -6.40 19.41
C VAL A 69 -1.64 -7.05 20.79
N PRO A 70 -2.18 -8.27 20.94
CA PRO A 70 -2.12 -8.99 22.19
C PRO A 70 -0.68 -9.39 22.55
N ASP A 71 -0.47 -9.79 23.80
CA ASP A 71 0.80 -10.35 24.22
C ASP A 71 1.12 -11.62 23.40
N ILE A 72 2.32 -11.63 22.82
CA ILE A 72 2.80 -12.72 22.00
C ILE A 72 3.72 -13.60 22.85
N LEU A 73 3.44 -14.91 22.90
CA LEU A 73 4.27 -15.85 23.65
C LEU A 73 5.70 -15.87 23.12
N ASP A 74 6.68 -15.98 24.02
CA ASP A 74 8.11 -16.05 23.65
C ASP A 74 8.41 -17.18 22.66
N SER A 75 7.69 -18.30 22.77
CA SER A 75 7.84 -19.43 21.87
C SER A 75 7.54 -19.10 20.39
N VAL A 76 6.73 -18.09 20.12
CA VAL A 76 6.44 -17.64 18.76
C VAL A 76 7.67 -17.00 18.11
N TRP A 77 8.51 -16.31 18.91
CA TRP A 77 9.75 -15.70 18.42
C TRP A 77 10.89 -16.71 18.19
N GLN A 78 10.78 -17.89 18.81
CA GLN A 78 11.85 -18.89 18.83
C GLN A 78 11.66 -20.01 17.82
N LYS A 79 10.47 -20.12 17.22
CA LYS A 79 10.12 -21.18 16.27
C LYS A 79 9.81 -20.61 14.90
N LEU A 80 10.16 -21.35 13.86
CA LEU A 80 9.66 -21.08 12.53
C LEU A 80 8.15 -21.35 12.48
N PRO A 81 7.37 -20.55 11.74
CA PRO A 81 5.97 -20.86 11.47
C PRO A 81 5.85 -22.25 10.86
N ASP A 82 4.91 -23.04 11.37
CA ASP A 82 4.55 -24.31 10.77
C ASP A 82 3.38 -24.15 9.77
N ASN A 83 3.09 -25.23 9.06
CA ASN A 83 2.02 -25.22 8.05
C ASN A 83 0.64 -24.94 8.67
N ASP A 84 0.40 -25.31 9.93
CA ASP A 84 -0.88 -25.10 10.60
C ASP A 84 -1.09 -23.63 10.94
N LEU A 85 -0.04 -22.93 11.40
CA LEU A 85 -0.06 -21.50 11.66
C LEU A 85 -0.26 -20.70 10.36
N GLU A 86 0.47 -21.06 9.30
CA GLU A 86 0.32 -20.43 7.99
C GLU A 86 -1.11 -20.65 7.44
N SER A 87 -1.62 -21.87 7.57
CA SER A 87 -2.98 -22.23 7.16
C SER A 87 -4.03 -21.43 7.93
N ALA A 88 -3.88 -21.32 9.25
CA ALA A 88 -4.80 -20.54 10.08
C ALA A 88 -4.78 -19.06 9.73
N ALA A 89 -3.59 -18.48 9.50
CA ALA A 89 -3.45 -17.09 9.06
C ALA A 89 -4.10 -16.85 7.69
N ALA A 90 -3.95 -17.80 6.76
CA ALA A 90 -4.61 -17.75 5.46
C ALA A 90 -6.14 -17.80 5.58
N ASP A 91 -6.68 -18.68 6.42
CA ASP A 91 -8.12 -18.83 6.62
C ASP A 91 -8.74 -17.55 7.19
N GLU A 92 -8.09 -16.91 8.18
CA GLU A 92 -8.55 -15.63 8.73
C GLU A 92 -8.43 -14.49 7.71
N ALA A 93 -7.36 -14.46 6.93
CA ALA A 93 -7.20 -13.48 5.85
C ALA A 93 -8.29 -13.61 4.79
N LEU A 94 -8.65 -14.84 4.38
CA LEU A 94 -9.72 -15.07 3.41
C LEU A 94 -11.07 -14.58 3.93
N LYS A 95 -11.40 -14.86 5.19
CA LYS A 95 -12.62 -14.33 5.83
C LYS A 95 -12.64 -12.81 5.82
N PHE A 96 -11.53 -12.19 6.20
CA PHE A 96 -11.40 -10.73 6.23
C PHE A 96 -11.55 -10.10 4.84
N PHE A 97 -10.90 -10.68 3.82
CA PHE A 97 -10.97 -10.18 2.44
C PHE A 97 -12.24 -10.63 1.71
N LYS A 98 -13.08 -11.46 2.33
CA LYS A 98 -14.27 -12.08 1.72
C LYS A 98 -13.94 -12.85 0.44
N ALA A 99 -12.77 -13.50 0.43
CA ALA A 99 -12.29 -14.31 -0.68
C ALA A 99 -12.53 -15.80 -0.36
N GLU A 100 -12.77 -16.63 -1.39
CA GLU A 100 -13.23 -18.00 -1.18
C GLU A 100 -12.14 -19.06 -1.39
N LYS A 101 -11.12 -18.74 -2.21
CA LYS A 101 -10.15 -19.73 -2.68
C LYS A 101 -8.84 -19.63 -1.93
N LYS A 102 -8.60 -20.55 -1.01
CA LYS A 102 -7.37 -20.59 -0.21
C LYS A 102 -6.11 -20.74 -1.04
N GLU A 103 -6.15 -21.57 -2.06
CA GLU A 103 -5.04 -21.78 -3.00
C GLU A 103 -4.68 -20.54 -3.82
N SER A 104 -5.56 -19.55 -3.83
CA SER A 104 -5.33 -18.27 -4.51
C SER A 104 -4.76 -17.19 -3.60
N LEU A 105 -4.49 -17.49 -2.33
CA LEU A 105 -3.90 -16.58 -1.36
C LEU A 105 -2.46 -16.96 -1.07
N ALA A 106 -1.57 -15.96 -1.12
CA ALA A 106 -0.18 -16.07 -0.72
C ALA A 106 0.12 -15.09 0.41
N LEU A 107 0.80 -15.55 1.46
CA LEU A 107 1.34 -14.73 2.55
C LEU A 107 2.80 -14.37 2.24
N ALA A 108 3.24 -13.17 2.64
CA ALA A 108 4.62 -12.76 2.44
C ALA A 108 5.08 -11.77 3.54
N PRO A 109 6.39 -11.61 3.75
CA PRO A 109 6.96 -10.63 4.67
C PRO A 109 6.72 -9.19 4.20
N GLY A 110 5.46 -8.75 4.22
CA GLY A 110 4.97 -7.48 3.69
C GLY A 110 4.78 -7.48 2.16
N THR A 111 3.91 -6.58 1.68
CA THR A 111 3.65 -6.45 0.23
C THR A 111 4.90 -6.07 -0.57
N GLN A 112 5.91 -5.44 0.05
CA GLN A 112 7.16 -5.12 -0.62
C GLN A 112 7.86 -6.36 -1.18
N SER A 113 7.83 -7.48 -0.45
CA SER A 113 8.39 -8.75 -0.95
C SER A 113 7.67 -9.21 -2.21
N ILE A 114 6.34 -9.12 -2.22
CA ILE A 114 5.54 -9.50 -3.40
C ILE A 114 5.83 -8.57 -4.58
N ILE A 115 5.91 -7.25 -4.34
CA ILE A 115 6.25 -6.26 -5.37
C ILE A 115 7.60 -6.58 -6.02
N GLN A 116 8.58 -7.01 -5.23
CA GLN A 116 9.92 -7.36 -5.72
C GLN A 116 9.95 -8.69 -6.50
N TRP A 117 9.17 -9.70 -6.09
CA TRP A 117 9.23 -11.03 -6.69
C TRP A 117 8.26 -11.25 -7.85
N LEU A 118 7.08 -10.63 -7.81
CA LEU A 118 6.04 -10.82 -8.82
C LEU A 118 6.52 -10.56 -10.26
N PRO A 119 7.37 -9.56 -10.55
CA PRO A 119 7.90 -9.33 -11.89
C PRO A 119 8.69 -10.51 -12.46
N TRP A 120 9.45 -11.21 -11.63
CA TRP A 120 10.29 -12.35 -12.05
C TRP A 120 9.51 -13.61 -12.44
N LEU A 121 8.22 -13.67 -12.06
CA LEU A 121 7.32 -14.77 -12.44
C LEU A 121 6.80 -14.66 -13.87
N ARG A 122 7.15 -13.60 -14.57
CA ARG A 122 6.73 -13.35 -15.95
C ARG A 122 7.92 -13.14 -16.87
N LYS A 123 7.76 -13.57 -18.13
CA LYS A 123 8.74 -13.21 -19.16
C LYS A 123 8.73 -11.69 -19.36
N PRO A 124 9.90 -11.07 -19.64
CA PRO A 124 9.97 -9.65 -19.96
C PRO A 124 8.93 -9.24 -21.01
N GLY A 125 8.31 -8.09 -20.80
CA GLY A 125 7.26 -7.55 -21.66
C GLY A 125 6.91 -6.12 -21.24
N THR A 126 5.88 -5.53 -21.84
CA THR A 126 5.46 -4.16 -21.59
C THR A 126 4.63 -4.05 -20.31
N VAL A 127 4.92 -3.07 -19.48
CA VAL A 127 4.24 -2.82 -18.19
C VAL A 127 3.77 -1.37 -18.13
N GLY A 128 2.47 -1.18 -17.96
CA GLY A 128 1.87 0.12 -17.69
C GLY A 128 1.69 0.32 -16.18
N VAL A 129 2.34 1.31 -15.60
CA VAL A 129 2.15 1.69 -14.19
C VAL A 129 1.31 2.96 -14.12
N ILE A 130 0.16 2.90 -13.46
CA ILE A 130 -0.69 4.09 -13.32
C ILE A 130 -0.04 5.03 -12.30
N GLY A 131 0.35 6.20 -12.77
CA GLY A 131 1.11 7.18 -11.96
C GLY A 131 0.55 8.60 -11.97
N PRO A 132 1.13 9.47 -11.10
CA PRO A 132 2.18 9.15 -10.13
C PRO A 132 1.70 8.20 -9.03
N THR A 133 2.55 7.24 -8.64
CA THR A 133 2.24 6.25 -7.61
C THR A 133 3.50 5.82 -6.85
N TYR A 134 3.39 4.85 -5.95
CA TYR A 134 4.52 4.28 -5.21
C TYR A 134 5.61 3.76 -6.17
N SER A 135 6.79 4.37 -6.08
CA SER A 135 7.87 4.19 -7.07
C SER A 135 8.42 2.76 -7.17
N GLU A 136 8.26 1.96 -6.12
CA GLU A 136 8.78 0.60 -6.11
C GLU A 136 8.09 -0.31 -7.14
N HIS A 137 6.85 -0.04 -7.51
CA HIS A 137 6.21 -0.78 -8.59
C HIS A 137 7.01 -0.65 -9.90
N ALA A 138 7.27 0.57 -10.35
CA ALA A 138 8.02 0.77 -11.59
C ALA A 138 9.44 0.20 -11.50
N ARG A 139 10.14 0.43 -10.37
CA ARG A 139 11.51 -0.04 -10.14
C ARG A 139 11.61 -1.56 -10.16
N ALA A 140 10.70 -2.27 -9.50
CA ALA A 140 10.74 -3.73 -9.45
C ALA A 140 10.53 -4.36 -10.83
N TRP A 141 9.57 -3.85 -11.62
CA TRP A 141 9.34 -4.33 -12.98
C TRP A 141 10.51 -4.02 -13.91
N GLN A 142 11.12 -2.82 -13.80
CA GLN A 142 12.34 -2.47 -14.55
C GLN A 142 13.52 -3.37 -14.18
N ALA A 143 13.72 -3.62 -12.88
CA ALA A 143 14.81 -4.49 -12.40
C ALA A 143 14.69 -5.93 -12.93
N ALA A 144 13.47 -6.42 -13.15
CA ALA A 144 13.20 -7.73 -13.74
C ALA A 144 13.27 -7.73 -15.29
N GLY A 145 13.69 -6.64 -15.91
CA GLY A 145 13.92 -6.56 -17.37
C GLY A 145 12.66 -6.26 -18.19
N HIS A 146 11.58 -5.78 -17.57
CA HIS A 146 10.39 -5.34 -18.29
C HIS A 146 10.52 -3.91 -18.81
N GLU A 147 9.85 -3.61 -19.91
CA GLU A 147 9.70 -2.25 -20.45
C GLU A 147 8.57 -1.54 -19.73
N VAL A 148 8.91 -0.58 -18.86
CA VAL A 148 7.94 0.10 -17.99
C VAL A 148 7.60 1.49 -18.52
N THR A 149 6.30 1.75 -18.69
CA THR A 149 5.76 3.07 -19.00
C THR A 149 4.83 3.54 -17.88
N VAL A 150 5.09 4.75 -17.36
CA VAL A 150 4.16 5.39 -16.42
C VAL A 150 3.07 6.09 -17.22
N ILE A 151 1.81 5.74 -16.98
CA ILE A 151 0.64 6.28 -17.68
C ILE A 151 -0.30 6.99 -16.69
N PRO A 152 -0.99 8.07 -17.10
CA PRO A 152 -1.75 8.91 -16.16
C PRO A 152 -3.09 8.30 -15.72
N ASP A 153 -3.63 7.36 -16.48
CA ASP A 153 -4.93 6.75 -16.22
C ASP A 153 -5.04 5.31 -16.75
N LEU A 154 -6.14 4.63 -16.39
CA LEU A 154 -6.44 3.29 -16.89
C LEU A 154 -6.52 3.30 -18.42
N PRO A 155 -5.83 2.40 -19.13
CA PRO A 155 -5.97 2.30 -20.58
C PRO A 155 -7.31 1.67 -20.96
N ASP A 156 -7.88 2.07 -22.09
CA ASP A 156 -9.14 1.52 -22.58
C ASP A 156 -9.04 0.04 -22.97
N ARG A 157 -7.90 -0.38 -23.51
CA ARG A 157 -7.58 -1.79 -23.82
C ARG A 157 -6.08 -2.04 -23.64
N GLY A 158 -5.75 -3.29 -23.27
CA GLY A 158 -4.40 -3.66 -22.89
C GLY A 158 -3.40 -3.68 -24.03
N HIS A 159 -2.64 -2.62 -24.17
CA HIS A 159 -1.37 -2.62 -24.91
C HIS A 159 -0.22 -3.14 -24.05
N PHE A 160 -0.48 -3.42 -22.77
CA PHE A 160 0.53 -3.85 -21.79
C PHE A 160 0.30 -5.31 -21.41
N SER A 161 1.39 -6.07 -21.30
CA SER A 161 1.35 -7.42 -20.75
C SER A 161 1.03 -7.42 -19.25
N VAL A 162 1.35 -6.32 -18.56
CA VAL A 162 0.99 -6.08 -17.16
C VAL A 162 0.53 -4.64 -16.99
N ILE A 163 -0.51 -4.45 -16.19
CA ILE A 163 -0.93 -3.13 -15.73
C ILE A 163 -0.89 -3.12 -14.21
N VAL A 164 -0.29 -2.08 -13.62
CA VAL A 164 -0.18 -1.91 -12.17
C VAL A 164 -0.96 -0.66 -11.77
N VAL A 165 -1.85 -0.79 -10.79
CA VAL A 165 -2.64 0.30 -10.24
C VAL A 165 -2.67 0.22 -8.71
N THR A 166 -2.45 1.33 -8.01
CA THR A 166 -2.67 1.44 -6.58
C THR A 166 -4.07 2.01 -6.34
N ASN A 167 -4.89 1.38 -5.51
CA ASN A 167 -6.29 1.80 -5.30
C ASN A 167 -6.77 1.60 -3.86
N PRO A 168 -7.03 2.66 -3.08
CA PRO A 168 -6.79 4.09 -3.39
C PRO A 168 -5.31 4.39 -3.64
N ASN A 169 -5.03 5.36 -4.53
CA ASN A 169 -3.67 5.66 -4.92
C ASN A 169 -2.91 6.50 -3.87
N ASN A 170 -1.62 6.29 -3.79
CA ASN A 170 -0.66 7.13 -3.09
C ASN A 170 0.28 7.77 -4.15
N PRO A 171 0.42 9.13 -4.27
CA PRO A 171 0.13 10.09 -3.19
C PRO A 171 -1.21 10.85 -3.31
N ASP A 172 -1.92 10.79 -4.44
CA ASP A 172 -3.02 11.69 -4.77
C ASP A 172 -4.40 11.25 -4.23
N GLY A 173 -4.49 10.05 -3.63
CA GLY A 173 -5.74 9.50 -3.12
C GLY A 173 -6.76 9.13 -4.21
N LYS A 174 -6.36 9.12 -5.49
CA LYS A 174 -7.25 8.81 -6.61
C LYS A 174 -7.86 7.42 -6.45
N ARG A 175 -9.16 7.32 -6.72
CA ARG A 175 -9.94 6.10 -6.54
C ARG A 175 -10.47 5.61 -7.88
N ARG A 176 -10.39 4.31 -8.10
CA ARG A 176 -10.96 3.62 -9.28
C ARG A 176 -12.12 2.75 -8.83
N SER A 177 -13.16 2.69 -9.66
CA SER A 177 -14.32 1.86 -9.35
C SER A 177 -13.99 0.37 -9.49
N ARG A 178 -14.64 -0.47 -8.68
CA ARG A 178 -14.57 -1.94 -8.82
C ARG A 178 -14.89 -2.37 -10.27
N ARG A 179 -15.91 -1.78 -10.87
CA ARG A 179 -16.34 -2.08 -12.24
C ARG A 179 -15.22 -1.88 -13.25
N ASP A 180 -14.50 -0.76 -13.17
CA ASP A 180 -13.44 -0.45 -14.12
C ASP A 180 -12.23 -1.36 -13.94
N LEU A 181 -11.86 -1.66 -12.69
CA LEU A 181 -10.78 -2.60 -12.40
C LEU A 181 -11.12 -4.02 -12.88
N LEU A 182 -12.33 -4.52 -12.64
CA LEU A 182 -12.74 -5.85 -13.06
C LEU A 182 -12.83 -5.96 -14.58
N ARG A 183 -13.35 -4.94 -15.27
CA ARG A 183 -13.34 -4.88 -16.73
C ARG A 183 -11.91 -4.94 -17.29
N LEU A 184 -10.98 -4.23 -16.66
CA LEU A 184 -9.58 -4.26 -17.07
C LEU A 184 -8.94 -5.62 -16.82
N ALA A 185 -9.22 -6.26 -15.68
CA ALA A 185 -8.78 -7.61 -15.37
C ALA A 185 -9.28 -8.65 -16.37
N GLU A 186 -10.54 -8.54 -16.80
CA GLU A 186 -11.11 -9.39 -17.87
C GLU A 186 -10.38 -9.21 -19.19
N GLY A 187 -10.07 -7.96 -19.58
CA GLY A 187 -9.28 -7.68 -20.78
C GLY A 187 -7.88 -8.29 -20.70
N GLN A 188 -7.23 -8.19 -19.57
CA GLN A 188 -5.93 -8.83 -19.32
C GLN A 188 -6.02 -10.36 -19.37
N ALA A 189 -7.06 -10.95 -18.79
CA ALA A 189 -7.26 -12.39 -18.84
C ALA A 189 -7.38 -12.95 -20.27
N GLN A 190 -8.03 -12.20 -21.16
CA GLN A 190 -8.23 -12.57 -22.56
C GLN A 190 -6.91 -12.61 -23.35
N THR A 191 -5.97 -11.72 -23.04
CA THR A 191 -4.68 -11.60 -23.72
C THR A 191 -3.53 -12.35 -23.01
N GLY A 192 -3.83 -13.04 -21.89
CA GLY A 192 -2.80 -13.67 -21.06
C GLY A 192 -1.98 -12.66 -20.25
N GLY A 193 -2.46 -11.42 -20.15
CA GLY A 193 -1.88 -10.35 -19.34
C GLY A 193 -2.25 -10.46 -17.87
N LEU A 194 -1.83 -9.44 -17.09
CA LEU A 194 -2.06 -9.35 -15.66
C LEU A 194 -2.41 -7.91 -15.24
N LEU A 195 -3.47 -7.74 -14.48
CA LEU A 195 -3.73 -6.54 -13.70
C LEU A 195 -3.24 -6.77 -12.27
N VAL A 196 -2.32 -5.95 -11.79
CA VAL A 196 -1.90 -5.89 -10.39
C VAL A 196 -2.58 -4.72 -9.73
N VAL A 197 -3.37 -4.97 -8.67
CA VAL A 197 -4.05 -3.93 -7.90
C VAL A 197 -3.45 -3.89 -6.50
N ASP A 198 -2.71 -2.82 -6.20
CA ASP A 198 -2.17 -2.60 -4.87
C ASP A 198 -3.24 -1.91 -3.99
N GLU A 199 -3.79 -2.67 -3.07
CA GLU A 199 -4.81 -2.24 -2.13
C GLU A 199 -4.25 -1.99 -0.71
N ALA A 200 -3.03 -1.47 -0.61
CA ALA A 200 -2.40 -1.16 0.70
C ALA A 200 -3.20 -0.15 1.55
N PHE A 201 -4.11 0.60 0.93
CA PHE A 201 -4.98 1.58 1.58
C PHE A 201 -6.47 1.26 1.44
N ALA A 202 -6.85 0.04 1.09
CA ALA A 202 -8.24 -0.32 0.81
C ALA A 202 -9.18 -0.14 2.02
N GLU A 203 -8.67 -0.22 3.25
CA GLU A 203 -9.46 -0.08 4.46
C GLU A 203 -10.06 1.32 4.63
N VAL A 204 -9.50 2.36 4.00
CA VAL A 204 -10.10 3.71 4.00
C VAL A 204 -11.28 3.84 3.01
N ALA A 205 -11.47 2.87 2.12
CA ALA A 205 -12.54 2.81 1.15
C ALA A 205 -12.88 1.34 0.81
N PRO A 206 -13.39 0.56 1.77
CA PRO A 206 -13.53 -0.90 1.66
C PRO A 206 -14.50 -1.34 0.55
N ASP A 207 -15.44 -0.50 0.17
CA ASP A 207 -16.38 -0.69 -0.94
C ASP A 207 -15.71 -0.71 -2.33
N LEU A 208 -14.49 -0.18 -2.42
CA LEU A 208 -13.70 -0.19 -3.66
C LEU A 208 -12.83 -1.45 -3.80
N SER A 209 -12.61 -2.20 -2.72
CA SER A 209 -11.76 -3.38 -2.75
C SER A 209 -12.30 -4.47 -3.68
N ILE A 210 -11.41 -5.06 -4.47
CA ILE A 210 -11.71 -6.24 -5.30
C ILE A 210 -10.99 -7.49 -4.80
N ALA A 211 -10.52 -7.49 -3.56
CA ALA A 211 -9.84 -8.64 -2.96
C ALA A 211 -10.71 -9.91 -2.95
N ASN A 212 -12.03 -9.78 -2.80
CA ASN A 212 -12.97 -10.88 -2.89
C ASN A 212 -13.02 -11.56 -4.27
N GLU A 213 -12.50 -10.92 -5.30
CA GLU A 213 -12.36 -11.47 -6.65
C GLU A 213 -11.01 -12.18 -6.86
N GLY A 214 -10.24 -12.33 -5.79
CA GLY A 214 -8.95 -13.01 -5.80
C GLY A 214 -9.01 -14.40 -6.44
N GLY A 215 -7.97 -14.79 -7.15
CA GLY A 215 -7.93 -16.04 -7.91
C GLY A 215 -8.52 -15.98 -9.31
N ARG A 216 -9.12 -14.85 -9.72
CA ARG A 216 -9.52 -14.65 -11.13
C ARG A 216 -8.30 -14.62 -12.04
N LYS A 217 -8.43 -15.26 -13.20
CA LYS A 217 -7.41 -15.15 -14.26
C LYS A 217 -7.20 -13.67 -14.64
N GLY A 218 -5.96 -13.27 -14.81
CA GLY A 218 -5.59 -11.91 -15.19
C GLY A 218 -5.63 -10.88 -14.06
N LEU A 219 -5.83 -11.29 -12.79
CA LEU A 219 -5.89 -10.41 -11.63
C LEU A 219 -4.93 -10.86 -10.52
N CYS A 220 -4.22 -9.90 -9.94
CA CYS A 220 -3.47 -10.05 -8.68
C CYS A 220 -3.78 -8.85 -7.79
N VAL A 221 -4.29 -9.10 -6.59
CA VAL A 221 -4.59 -8.05 -5.60
C VAL A 221 -3.61 -8.16 -4.45
N LEU A 222 -2.96 -7.04 -4.09
CA LEU A 222 -2.03 -6.97 -2.97
C LEU A 222 -2.72 -6.34 -1.77
N ARG A 223 -2.52 -6.91 -0.57
CA ARG A 223 -3.08 -6.41 0.68
C ARG A 223 -1.99 -6.25 1.74
N SER A 224 -2.09 -5.19 2.56
CA SER A 224 -1.07 -4.83 3.55
C SER A 224 -1.66 -4.61 4.92
N PHE A 225 -0.98 -5.08 5.97
CA PHE A 225 -1.30 -4.73 7.36
C PHE A 225 -0.46 -3.57 7.90
N GLY A 226 0.52 -3.09 7.13
CA GLY A 226 1.45 -2.07 7.58
C GLY A 226 0.92 -0.65 7.62
N LYS A 227 -0.14 -0.33 6.86
CA LYS A 227 -0.59 1.05 6.66
C LYS A 227 -1.78 1.41 7.56
N PHE A 228 -2.98 0.99 7.20
CA PHE A 228 -4.21 1.32 7.93
C PHE A 228 -4.19 0.82 9.37
N PHE A 229 -3.70 -0.39 9.60
CA PHE A 229 -3.62 -0.96 10.94
C PHE A 229 -2.46 -0.43 11.78
N GLY A 230 -1.56 0.38 11.22
CA GLY A 230 -0.41 0.92 11.94
C GLY A 230 0.64 -0.12 12.33
N LEU A 231 0.60 -1.32 11.75
CA LEU A 231 1.44 -2.46 12.10
C LEU A 231 2.57 -2.68 11.09
N ALA A 232 3.26 -1.61 10.72
CA ALA A 232 4.33 -1.68 9.71
C ALA A 232 5.45 -2.65 10.07
N GLY A 233 5.77 -2.77 11.37
CA GLY A 233 6.79 -3.69 11.89
C GLY A 233 6.39 -5.17 11.84
N LEU A 234 5.11 -5.50 11.73
CA LEU A 234 4.62 -6.88 11.63
C LEU A 234 5.11 -7.60 10.37
N ARG A 235 5.41 -6.86 9.33
CA ARG A 235 5.88 -7.38 8.04
C ARG A 235 4.95 -8.44 7.46
N LEU A 236 3.65 -8.18 7.43
CA LEU A 236 2.64 -9.07 6.85
C LEU A 236 1.97 -8.43 5.64
N GLY A 237 1.99 -9.16 4.53
CA GLY A 237 1.32 -8.80 3.28
C GLY A 237 0.74 -10.03 2.60
N PHE A 238 -0.20 -9.81 1.71
CA PHE A 238 -0.91 -10.86 1.00
C PHE A 238 -1.00 -10.56 -0.49
N ALA A 239 -0.96 -11.63 -1.30
CA ALA A 239 -1.35 -11.59 -2.70
C ALA A 239 -2.53 -12.53 -2.92
N LEU A 240 -3.59 -12.01 -3.53
CA LEU A 240 -4.71 -12.82 -4.01
C LEU A 240 -4.59 -12.88 -5.53
N ALA A 241 -4.21 -14.04 -6.05
CA ALA A 241 -3.86 -14.22 -7.45
C ALA A 241 -4.25 -15.64 -7.94
N PRO A 242 -4.26 -15.90 -9.26
CA PRO A 242 -4.39 -17.26 -9.75
C PRO A 242 -3.34 -18.19 -9.15
N VAL A 243 -3.71 -19.45 -8.93
CA VAL A 243 -2.88 -20.50 -8.30
C VAL A 243 -1.47 -20.59 -8.90
N SER A 244 -1.34 -20.38 -10.21
CA SER A 244 -0.04 -20.36 -10.90
C SER A 244 0.95 -19.32 -10.38
N TYR A 245 0.48 -18.27 -9.72
CA TYR A 245 1.33 -17.26 -9.08
C TYR A 245 1.58 -17.56 -7.61
N THR A 246 0.59 -18.06 -6.89
CA THR A 246 0.71 -18.32 -5.44
C THR A 246 1.61 -19.50 -5.13
N HIS A 247 1.58 -20.56 -5.93
CA HIS A 247 2.42 -21.74 -5.73
C HIS A 247 3.91 -21.53 -6.08
N LEU A 248 4.23 -20.57 -6.94
CA LEU A 248 5.61 -20.25 -7.29
C LEU A 248 6.32 -19.31 -6.29
N THR A 249 5.55 -18.55 -5.54
CA THR A 249 6.10 -17.51 -4.65
C THR A 249 6.38 -17.99 -3.23
N LEU A 250 5.63 -18.93 -2.70
CA LEU A 250 5.64 -19.25 -1.26
C LEU A 250 6.65 -20.30 -0.81
N PRO A 251 6.86 -21.42 -1.51
CA PRO A 251 7.80 -22.43 -1.02
C PRO A 251 9.25 -21.95 -0.97
N THR A 252 9.58 -20.90 -1.73
CA THR A 252 10.96 -20.41 -1.84
C THR A 252 11.27 -19.27 -0.86
N ILE A 253 10.27 -18.46 -0.47
CA ILE A 253 10.48 -17.30 0.40
C ILE A 253 10.44 -17.66 1.89
N LEU A 254 9.66 -18.66 2.27
CA LEU A 254 9.49 -19.07 3.67
C LEU A 254 10.36 -20.24 4.11
N ARG A 255 11.18 -20.80 3.23
CA ARG A 255 12.08 -21.93 3.53
C ARG A 255 13.57 -21.56 3.59
N VAL A 256 13.87 -20.27 3.83
CA VAL A 256 15.26 -19.84 4.07
C VAL A 256 15.49 -19.68 5.54
#